data_810992b43592482b7f8f6688d5a3cffe
#
_entry.id   810992b43592482b7f8f6688d5a3cffe
#
_cell.length_a   1.000
_cell.length_b   1.000
_cell.length_c   1.000
_cell.angle_alpha   90.00
_cell.angle_beta   90.00
_cell.angle_gamma   90.00
#
_symmetry.space_group_name_H-M   'P 1'
#
loop_
_entity.id
_entity.type
_entity.pdbx_description
1 polymer ?
#
loop_
_entity_poly.entity_id
_entity_poly.type
_entity_poly.pdbx_seq_one_letter_code
_entity_poly.pdbx_strand_id
1 'polypeptide(L)'
;MAGGPFARWRRIAHPLDTNLHSLSRQLIELRIEHADLDATIDRLVDAMPQDELLLRRLKKRRLALRDQIQRVERDIQPQEPA
;
A
#
# COMPACT_ATOMS: atom_id res chain seq x y z
N MET A 1 -9.74 2.40 -36.62
CA MET A 1 -9.39 1.71 -36.11
C MET A 1 -9.58 1.72 -34.76
N ALA A 2 -10.58 1.34 -34.44
CA ALA A 2 -10.91 1.37 -33.12
C ALA A 2 -9.94 0.61 -32.33
N GLY A 3 -9.60 1.01 -31.31
CA GLY A 3 -8.73 0.27 -30.54
C GLY A 3 -7.31 0.68 -30.68
N GLY A 4 -6.97 0.90 -31.82
CA GLY A 4 -5.66 1.33 -32.07
C GLY A 4 -4.60 0.61 -31.27
N PRO A 5 -3.49 1.23 -31.07
CA PRO A 5 -2.36 0.61 -30.39
C PRO A 5 -2.62 0.33 -28.93
N PHE A 6 -3.43 1.11 -28.30
CA PHE A 6 -3.68 0.91 -26.88
C PHE A 6 -4.39 -0.40 -26.57
N ALA A 7 -5.32 -0.74 -27.41
CA ALA A 7 -6.02 -2.00 -27.21
C ALA A 7 -5.07 -3.16 -27.39
N ARG A 8 -4.17 -3.01 -28.34
CA ARG A 8 -3.24 -4.05 -28.60
C ARG A 8 -2.32 -4.25 -27.44
N TRP A 9 -1.88 -3.17 -26.84
CA TRP A 9 -1.01 -3.22 -25.72
C TRP A 9 -1.63 -4.01 -24.58
N ARG A 10 -2.86 -3.78 -24.31
CA ARG A 10 -3.52 -4.48 -23.25
C ARG A 10 -3.56 -5.97 -23.47
N ARG A 11 -3.73 -6.36 -24.70
CA ARG A 11 -3.78 -7.76 -24.99
C ARG A 11 -2.44 -8.42 -24.89
N ILE A 12 -1.43 -7.68 -25.25
CA ILE A 12 -0.11 -8.22 -25.24
C ILE A 12 0.44 -8.31 -23.82
N ALA A 13 0.05 -7.40 -22.97
CA ALA A 13 0.57 -7.39 -21.63
C ALA A 13 0.24 -8.67 -20.91
N HIS A 14 1.23 -9.26 -20.30
CA HIS A 14 1.02 -10.48 -19.59
C HIS A 14 0.31 -10.19 -18.32
N PRO A 15 -0.75 -10.86 -17.99
CA PRO A 15 -1.46 -10.60 -16.74
C PRO A 15 -0.56 -10.69 -15.53
N LEU A 16 0.38 -11.58 -15.56
CA LEU A 16 1.27 -11.76 -14.45
C LEU A 16 2.17 -10.55 -14.28
N ASP A 17 2.73 -10.06 -15.35
CA ASP A 17 3.59 -8.91 -15.30
C ASP A 17 2.82 -7.68 -14.84
N THR A 18 1.62 -7.52 -15.31
CA THR A 18 0.78 -6.41 -14.93
C THR A 18 0.48 -6.46 -13.44
N ASN A 19 0.22 -7.65 -12.93
CA ASN A 19 -0.06 -7.81 -11.52
C ASN A 19 1.14 -7.47 -10.66
N LEU A 20 2.30 -7.92 -11.04
CA LEU A 20 3.51 -7.62 -10.29
C LEU A 20 3.81 -6.14 -10.26
N HIS A 21 3.63 -5.48 -11.42
CA HIS A 21 3.85 -4.07 -11.49
C HIS A 21 2.87 -3.35 -10.60
N SER A 22 1.64 -3.74 -10.63
CA SER A 22 0.58 -3.15 -9.86
C SER A 22 0.81 -3.36 -8.36
N LEU A 23 1.24 -4.54 -7.98
CA LEU A 23 1.52 -4.85 -6.60
C LEU A 23 2.72 -4.06 -6.08
N SER A 24 3.74 -3.91 -6.89
CA SER A 24 4.91 -3.15 -6.49
C SER A 24 4.55 -1.69 -6.25
N ARG A 25 3.75 -1.13 -7.13
CA ARG A 25 3.32 0.25 -6.97
C ARG A 25 2.45 0.40 -5.74
N GLN A 26 1.57 -0.55 -5.53
CA GLN A 26 0.69 -0.53 -4.38
C GLN A 26 1.51 -0.59 -3.09
N LEU A 27 2.54 -1.39 -3.07
CA LEU A 27 3.39 -1.52 -1.91
C LEU A 27 4.09 -0.19 -1.60
N ILE A 28 4.60 0.48 -2.62
CA ILE A 28 5.25 1.76 -2.43
C ILE A 28 4.26 2.77 -1.84
N GLU A 29 3.07 2.82 -2.39
CA GLU A 29 2.05 3.75 -1.90
C GLU A 29 1.65 3.45 -0.47
N LEU A 30 1.51 2.18 -0.14
CA LEU A 30 1.14 1.80 1.21
C LEU A 30 2.24 2.15 2.20
N ARG A 31 3.48 1.97 1.82
CA ARG A 31 4.59 2.32 2.69
C ARG A 31 4.68 3.82 2.94
N ILE A 32 4.41 4.60 1.92
CA ILE A 32 4.40 6.05 2.06
C ILE A 32 3.28 6.47 3.01
N GLU A 33 2.10 5.88 2.81
CA GLU A 33 0.97 6.19 3.68
C GLU A 33 1.27 5.80 5.10
N HIS A 34 1.88 4.66 5.29
CA HIS A 34 2.21 4.18 6.63
C HIS A 34 3.21 5.13 7.30
N ALA A 35 4.21 5.56 6.56
CA ALA A 35 5.20 6.47 7.11
C ALA A 35 4.60 7.82 7.49
N ASP A 36 3.72 8.34 6.64
CA ASP A 36 3.05 9.60 6.91
C ASP A 36 2.16 9.49 8.14
N LEU A 37 1.46 8.39 8.25
CA LEU A 37 0.56 8.17 9.36
C LEU A 37 1.34 8.01 10.66
N ASP A 38 2.46 7.31 10.60
CA ASP A 38 3.31 7.12 11.73
C ASP A 38 3.84 8.47 12.24
N ALA A 39 4.27 9.32 11.34
CA ALA A 39 4.76 10.65 11.70
C ALA A 39 3.63 11.51 12.30
N THR A 40 2.44 11.37 11.76
CA THR A 40 1.29 12.10 12.28
C THR A 40 0.96 11.66 13.70
N ILE A 41 0.98 10.37 13.94
CA ILE A 41 0.71 9.83 15.26
C ILE A 41 1.75 10.34 16.25
N ASP A 42 3.02 10.34 15.87
CA ASP A 42 4.07 10.82 16.73
C ASP A 42 3.85 12.27 17.14
N ARG A 43 3.42 13.10 16.20
CA ARG A 43 3.15 14.49 16.51
C ARG A 43 1.96 14.64 17.44
N LEU A 44 0.96 13.84 17.24
CA LEU A 44 -0.25 13.94 18.05
C LEU A 44 -0.05 13.41 19.48
N VAL A 45 0.84 12.45 19.62
CA VAL A 45 1.14 11.93 20.94
C VAL A 45 1.73 13.01 21.83
N ASP A 46 2.52 13.88 21.23
CA ASP A 46 3.14 14.95 21.98
C ASP A 46 2.28 16.21 22.11
N ALA A 47 1.16 16.25 21.42
CA ALA A 47 0.31 17.44 21.47
C ALA A 47 -0.51 17.51 22.74
N MET A 48 -0.78 18.73 23.17
CA MET A 48 -1.59 18.96 24.35
C MET A 48 -2.65 19.97 24.03
N PRO A 49 -3.89 19.68 24.31
CA PRO A 49 -4.38 18.43 24.92
C PRO A 49 -4.39 17.30 23.92
N GLN A 50 -4.31 16.08 24.43
CA GLN A 50 -4.23 14.96 23.57
C GLN A 50 -5.59 14.55 23.05
N ASP A 51 -5.73 14.32 21.81
CA ASP A 51 -6.98 13.86 21.22
C ASP A 51 -6.94 12.35 21.18
N GLU A 52 -7.39 11.73 22.24
CA GLU A 52 -7.31 10.29 22.39
C GLU A 52 -8.16 9.53 21.36
N LEU A 53 -9.28 10.08 21.00
CA LEU A 53 -10.13 9.40 20.05
C LEU A 53 -9.48 9.39 18.65
N LEU A 54 -8.95 10.52 18.26
CA LEU A 54 -8.25 10.60 16.98
C LEU A 54 -7.04 9.68 16.97
N LEU A 55 -6.28 9.66 18.04
CA LEU A 55 -5.11 8.80 18.14
C LEU A 55 -5.50 7.33 17.99
N ARG A 56 -6.59 6.94 18.64
CA ARG A 56 -7.05 5.56 18.55
C ARG A 56 -7.41 5.20 17.12
N ARG A 57 -8.08 6.10 16.44
CA ARG A 57 -8.46 5.86 15.06
C ARG A 57 -7.25 5.74 14.15
N LEU A 58 -6.29 6.62 14.34
CA LEU A 58 -5.09 6.62 13.51
C LEU A 58 -4.24 5.39 13.77
N LYS A 59 -4.14 4.95 15.01
CA LYS A 59 -3.40 3.74 15.33
C LYS A 59 -4.06 2.51 14.72
N LYS A 60 -5.37 2.51 14.71
CA LYS A 60 -6.10 1.41 14.10
C LYS A 60 -5.86 1.39 12.60
N ARG A 61 -5.85 2.56 11.98
CA ARG A 61 -5.57 2.65 10.56
C ARG A 61 -4.15 2.22 10.25
N ARG A 62 -3.21 2.57 11.13
CA ARG A 62 -1.82 2.18 10.95
C ARG A 62 -1.68 0.66 10.96
N LEU A 63 -2.39 0.00 11.86
CA LEU A 63 -2.39 -1.44 11.91
C LEU A 63 -2.95 -2.05 10.63
N ALA A 64 -4.02 -1.48 10.12
CA ALA A 64 -4.63 -1.98 8.89
C ALA A 64 -3.66 -1.82 7.72
N LEU A 65 -2.97 -0.69 7.67
CA LEU A 65 -2.00 -0.46 6.60
C LEU A 65 -0.84 -1.44 6.70
N ARG A 66 -0.37 -1.68 7.90
CA ARG A 66 0.71 -2.62 8.09
C ARG A 66 0.31 -4.01 7.63
N ASP A 67 -0.93 -4.40 7.93
CA ASP A 67 -1.43 -5.67 7.51
C ASP A 67 -1.52 -5.78 6.00
N GLN A 68 -1.95 -4.71 5.35
CA GLN A 68 -2.01 -4.69 3.91
C GLN A 68 -0.62 -4.76 3.28
N ILE A 69 0.34 -4.05 3.88
CA ILE A 69 1.71 -4.11 3.38
C ILE A 69 2.23 -5.54 3.43
N GLN A 70 1.99 -6.23 4.53
CA GLN A 70 2.45 -7.60 4.67
C GLN A 70 1.81 -8.52 3.64
N ARG A 71 0.55 -8.31 3.34
CA ARG A 71 -0.13 -9.11 2.34
C ARG A 71 0.46 -8.88 0.96
N VAL A 72 0.68 -7.63 0.62
CA VAL A 72 1.22 -7.30 -0.70
C VAL A 72 2.64 -7.82 -0.82
N GLU A 73 3.43 -7.71 0.24
CA GLU A 73 4.79 -8.24 0.22
C GLU A 73 4.77 -9.75 -0.01
N ARG A 74 3.85 -10.43 0.60
CA ARG A 74 3.72 -11.86 0.45
C ARG A 74 3.34 -12.22 -0.99
N ASP A 75 2.47 -11.41 -1.58
CA ASP A 75 2.03 -11.66 -2.95
C ASP A 75 3.14 -11.40 -3.95
N ILE A 76 4.00 -10.44 -3.66
CA ILE A 76 5.10 -10.13 -4.55
C ILE A 76 6.18 -11.19 -4.47
N GLN A 77 6.45 -11.67 -3.25
CA GLN A 77 7.47 -12.67 -3.11
C GLN A 77 6.87 -13.92 -2.58
N PRO A 78 6.23 -14.62 -3.37
CA PRO A 78 5.52 -15.77 -2.96
C PRO A 78 6.37 -16.74 -2.28
N GLN A 79 7.42 -16.90 -2.35
CA GLN A 79 7.96 -17.89 -1.81
C GLN A 79 9.24 -18.16 -1.73
N GLU A 80 9.71 -18.27 -0.92
CA GLU A 80 10.89 -18.51 -0.65
C GLU A 80 10.91 -19.69 0.03
N PRO A 81 11.24 -20.69 -0.47
CA PRO A 81 11.27 -21.94 0.15
C PRO A 81 12.34 -21.80 1.14
N ALA A 82 12.08 -21.86 2.23
CA ALA A 82 13.10 -21.68 3.21
C ALA A 82 14.06 -22.84 3.33
#